data_f6270e5ee193ed0633ed6342a34b3d53
#
_entry.id   f6270e5ee193ed0633ed6342a34b3d53
#
_cell.length_a   1.000
_cell.length_b   1.000
_cell.length_c   1.000
_cell.angle_alpha   90.00
_cell.angle_beta   90.00
_cell.angle_gamma   90.00
#
_symmetry.space_group_name_H-M   'P 1'
#
loop_
_entity.id
_entity.type
_entity.pdbx_description
1 polymer ?
#
loop_
_entity_poly.entity_id
_entity_poly.type
_entity_poly.pdbx_seq_one_letter_code
_entity_poly.pdbx_strand_id
1 'polypeptide(L)'
;MASNTDFPSLRRSDIIDGMVDRLHADNLTHDQATTVVSTIIRSMTGALVDGKRIELRGLGTFTVKHYEAREGRHPRDASRVIQVKSKRLPRFRCGKALRLAVLKTGPK
;
A
#
# COMPACT_ATOMS: atom_id res chain seq x y z
N MET A 1 6.12 19.13 -15.85
CA MET A 1 5.30 18.03 -15.38
C MET A 1 5.27 18.02 -13.85
N ALA A 2 4.10 18.07 -13.28
CA ALA A 2 4.00 17.96 -11.83
C ALA A 2 4.54 16.59 -11.43
N SER A 3 5.53 16.62 -10.60
CA SER A 3 6.21 15.42 -10.19
C SER A 3 5.72 15.02 -8.80
N ASN A 4 5.70 13.73 -8.53
CA ASN A 4 5.41 13.23 -7.20
C ASN A 4 6.41 13.71 -6.16
N THR A 5 7.52 14.29 -6.59
CA THR A 5 8.51 14.86 -5.68
C THR A 5 8.02 16.10 -4.96
N ASP A 6 6.92 16.71 -5.44
CA ASP A 6 6.33 17.87 -4.78
C ASP A 6 5.60 17.48 -3.47
N PHE A 7 5.36 16.19 -3.26
CA PHE A 7 4.67 15.70 -2.08
C PHE A 7 5.65 14.94 -1.17
N PRO A 8 5.67 15.29 0.11
CA PRO A 8 6.50 14.54 1.05
C PRO A 8 6.06 13.09 1.12
N SER A 9 7.02 12.20 1.29
CA SER A 9 6.77 10.77 1.43
C SER A 9 6.90 10.35 2.88
N LEU A 10 6.03 9.45 3.32
CA LEU A 10 6.18 8.79 4.61
C LEU A 10 6.80 7.43 4.35
N ARG A 11 8.03 7.27 4.83
CA ARG A 11 8.78 6.03 4.64
C ARG A 11 8.71 5.18 5.90
N ARG A 12 9.15 3.93 5.77
CA ARG A 12 9.22 3.03 6.91
C ARG A 12 10.02 3.66 8.07
N SER A 13 11.17 4.28 7.77
CA SER A 13 11.99 4.94 8.78
C SER A 13 11.25 6.05 9.51
N ASP A 14 10.40 6.79 8.80
CA ASP A 14 9.62 7.86 9.40
C ASP A 14 8.58 7.30 10.37
N ILE A 15 7.98 6.16 10.04
CA ILE A 15 7.03 5.49 10.93
C ILE A 15 7.75 5.02 12.20
N ILE A 16 8.93 4.43 12.05
CA ILE A 16 9.73 3.95 13.16
C ILE A 16 10.10 5.12 14.08
N ASP A 17 10.60 6.21 13.51
CA ASP A 17 10.97 7.40 14.27
C ASP A 17 9.76 7.97 15.02
N GLY A 18 8.61 8.04 14.35
CA GLY A 18 7.38 8.52 14.96
C GLY A 18 6.91 7.65 16.11
N MET A 19 7.08 6.34 16.01
CA MET A 19 6.76 5.42 17.10
C MET A 19 7.66 5.65 18.31
N VAL A 20 8.95 5.80 18.09
CA VAL A 20 9.89 6.07 19.17
C VAL A 20 9.54 7.37 19.89
N ASP A 21 9.23 8.43 19.13
CA ASP A 21 8.85 9.70 19.70
C ASP A 21 7.58 9.62 20.54
N ARG A 22 6.57 8.89 20.05
CA ARG A 22 5.28 8.77 20.74
C ARG A 22 5.33 7.86 21.95
N LEU A 23 6.18 6.86 21.93
CA LEU A 23 6.20 5.81 22.92
C LEU A 23 7.49 5.80 23.76
N HIS A 24 8.24 6.90 23.74
CA HIS A 24 9.47 6.99 24.52
C HIS A 24 9.20 6.87 26.03
N ALA A 25 8.05 7.34 26.49
CA ALA A 25 7.66 7.18 27.89
C ALA A 25 7.47 5.73 28.30
N ASP A 26 7.20 4.86 27.34
CA ASP A 26 7.08 3.41 27.55
C ASP A 26 8.40 2.70 27.28
N ASN A 27 9.49 3.45 27.14
CA ASN A 27 10.84 2.95 26.90
C ASN A 27 10.98 2.15 25.61
N LEU A 28 10.21 2.51 24.57
CA LEU A 28 10.34 1.86 23.27
C LEU A 28 11.65 2.30 22.63
N THR A 29 12.52 1.33 22.36
CA THR A 29 13.78 1.61 21.67
C THR A 29 13.59 1.62 20.15
N HIS A 30 14.54 2.21 19.46
CA HIS A 30 14.54 2.22 18.00
C HIS A 30 14.56 0.79 17.43
N ASP A 31 15.36 -0.09 18.01
CA ASP A 31 15.43 -1.49 17.57
C ASP A 31 14.11 -2.21 17.76
N GLN A 32 13.44 -1.98 18.90
CA GLN A 32 12.12 -2.55 19.14
C GLN A 32 11.10 -2.05 18.12
N ALA A 33 11.09 -0.74 17.86
CA ALA A 33 10.17 -0.15 16.87
C ALA A 33 10.44 -0.71 15.47
N THR A 34 11.71 -0.87 15.10
CA THR A 34 12.09 -1.48 13.83
C THR A 34 11.52 -2.90 13.70
N THR A 35 11.67 -3.69 14.76
CA THR A 35 11.15 -5.06 14.78
C THR A 35 9.62 -5.09 14.63
N VAL A 36 8.92 -4.20 15.35
CA VAL A 36 7.45 -4.14 15.28
C VAL A 36 6.99 -3.77 13.88
N VAL A 37 7.53 -2.71 13.29
CA VAL A 37 7.13 -2.26 11.96
C VAL A 37 7.45 -3.31 10.92
N SER A 38 8.64 -3.89 10.98
CA SER A 38 9.04 -4.93 10.03
C SER A 38 8.17 -6.18 10.12
N THR A 39 7.78 -6.55 11.34
CA THR A 39 6.91 -7.70 11.56
C THR A 39 5.53 -7.46 10.97
N ILE A 40 4.97 -6.27 11.17
CA ILE A 40 3.66 -5.92 10.61
C ILE A 40 3.69 -5.98 9.09
N ILE A 41 4.69 -5.35 8.48
CA ILE A 41 4.81 -5.32 7.01
C ILE A 41 4.99 -6.73 6.46
N ARG A 42 5.84 -7.53 7.10
CA ARG A 42 6.07 -8.91 6.68
C ARG A 42 4.82 -9.77 6.79
N SER A 43 4.07 -9.60 7.88
CA SER A 43 2.80 -10.32 8.08
C SER A 43 1.78 -9.96 7.02
N MET A 44 1.67 -8.67 6.68
CA MET A 44 0.75 -8.22 5.64
C MET A 44 1.17 -8.75 4.27
N THR A 45 2.45 -8.68 3.96
CA THR A 45 2.98 -9.20 2.70
C THR A 45 2.69 -10.69 2.56
N GLY A 46 2.96 -11.46 3.61
CA GLY A 46 2.69 -12.90 3.60
C GLY A 46 1.22 -13.22 3.43
N ALA A 47 0.34 -12.48 4.09
CA ALA A 47 -1.10 -12.68 3.95
C ALA A 47 -1.55 -12.45 2.50
N LEU A 48 -1.06 -11.39 1.86
CA LEU A 48 -1.42 -11.09 0.48
C LEU A 48 -0.84 -12.11 -0.50
N VAL A 49 0.38 -12.58 -0.26
CA VAL A 49 0.96 -13.66 -1.07
C VAL A 49 0.08 -14.91 -1.00
N ASP A 50 -0.50 -15.20 0.17
CA ASP A 50 -1.40 -16.32 0.36
C ASP A 50 -2.82 -16.06 -0.15
N GLY A 51 -3.07 -14.88 -0.70
CA GLY A 51 -4.37 -14.52 -1.24
C GLY A 51 -5.38 -14.10 -0.19
N LYS A 52 -4.93 -13.81 1.02
CA LYS A 52 -5.82 -13.37 2.10
C LYS A 52 -6.19 -11.91 1.95
N ARG A 53 -7.37 -11.58 2.44
CA ARG A 53 -7.84 -10.21 2.51
C ARG A 53 -7.40 -9.61 3.84
N ILE A 54 -6.94 -8.36 3.81
CA ILE A 54 -6.56 -7.65 5.03
C ILE A 54 -7.53 -6.49 5.22
N GLU A 55 -8.24 -6.51 6.34
CA GLU A 55 -9.15 -5.42 6.71
C GLU A 55 -8.55 -4.67 7.89
N LEU A 56 -8.33 -3.37 7.71
CA LEU A 56 -7.83 -2.49 8.77
C LEU A 56 -8.90 -1.44 9.02
N ARG A 57 -9.60 -1.60 10.13
CA ARG A 57 -10.65 -0.67 10.52
C ARG A 57 -10.10 0.76 10.60
N GLY A 58 -10.79 1.69 9.97
CA GLY A 58 -10.36 3.09 9.92
C GLY A 58 -9.42 3.42 8.77
N LEU A 59 -8.83 2.42 8.14
CA LEU A 59 -7.91 2.65 7.02
C LEU A 59 -8.51 2.15 5.71
N GLY A 60 -8.75 0.86 5.60
CA GLY A 60 -9.28 0.28 4.37
C GLY A 60 -8.99 -1.20 4.28
N THR A 61 -9.07 -1.71 3.07
CA THR A 61 -8.95 -3.13 2.79
C THR A 61 -7.95 -3.37 1.67
N PHE A 62 -7.06 -4.34 1.90
CA PHE A 62 -6.13 -4.84 0.89
C PHE A 62 -6.65 -6.17 0.40
N THR A 63 -6.71 -6.35 -0.92
CA THR A 63 -7.11 -7.60 -1.55
C THR A 63 -6.13 -7.94 -2.66
N VAL A 64 -6.17 -9.19 -3.10
CA VAL A 64 -5.42 -9.62 -4.27
C VAL A 64 -6.41 -9.87 -5.38
N LYS A 65 -6.23 -9.20 -6.50
CA LYS A 65 -7.09 -9.38 -7.67
C LYS A 65 -6.36 -10.22 -8.70
N HIS A 66 -7.06 -11.23 -9.20
CA HIS A 66 -6.56 -12.08 -10.26
C HIS A 66 -7.03 -11.55 -11.60
N TYR A 67 -6.11 -11.43 -12.54
CA TYR A 67 -6.39 -11.03 -13.91
C TYR A 67 -6.09 -12.21 -14.82
N GLU A 68 -7.10 -12.66 -15.56
CA GLU A 68 -6.98 -13.76 -16.50
C GLU A 68 -6.05 -13.41 -17.65
N ALA A 69 -5.40 -14.41 -18.21
CA ALA A 69 -4.66 -14.25 -19.46
C ALA A 69 -5.61 -13.82 -20.56
N ARG A 70 -5.17 -12.92 -21.39
CA ARG A 70 -5.99 -12.39 -22.49
C ARG A 70 -5.12 -11.93 -23.64
N GLU A 71 -5.77 -11.74 -24.80
CA GLU A 71 -5.15 -11.07 -25.91
C GLU A 71 -5.31 -9.56 -25.75
N GLY A 72 -4.26 -8.83 -26.07
CA GLY A 72 -4.29 -7.38 -26.09
C GLY A 72 -3.79 -6.84 -27.41
N ARG A 73 -3.95 -5.56 -27.60
CA ARG A 73 -3.43 -4.86 -28.76
C ARG A 73 -2.18 -4.09 -28.37
N HIS A 74 -1.22 -4.05 -29.31
CA HIS A 74 -0.02 -3.26 -29.10
C HIS A 74 -0.40 -1.77 -29.00
N PRO A 75 0.13 -1.02 -28.02
CA PRO A 75 -0.28 0.38 -27.83
C PRO A 75 -0.03 1.28 -29.03
N ARG A 76 1.02 0.99 -29.82
CA ARG A 76 1.40 1.81 -30.97
C ARG A 76 0.96 1.23 -32.29
N ASP A 77 0.58 -0.04 -32.31
CA ASP A 77 0.18 -0.74 -33.53
C ASP A 77 -0.96 -1.69 -33.20
N ALA A 78 -2.19 -1.21 -33.34
CA ALA A 78 -3.39 -1.95 -33.00
C ALA A 78 -3.60 -3.19 -33.87
N SER A 79 -2.87 -3.32 -34.97
CA SER A 79 -2.93 -4.53 -35.79
C SER A 79 -2.15 -5.70 -35.18
N ARG A 80 -1.24 -5.41 -34.26
CA ARG A 80 -0.46 -6.46 -33.60
C ARG A 80 -1.19 -6.94 -32.36
N VAL A 81 -1.37 -8.26 -32.30
CA VAL A 81 -1.95 -8.93 -31.14
C VAL A 81 -0.82 -9.36 -30.23
N ILE A 82 -0.93 -9.03 -28.96
CA ILE A 82 0.02 -9.47 -27.94
C ILE A 82 -0.69 -10.35 -26.93
N GLN A 83 0.03 -11.32 -26.36
CA GLN A 83 -0.49 -12.17 -25.30
C GLN A 83 -0.20 -11.54 -23.96
N VAL A 84 -1.25 -11.25 -23.20
CA VAL A 84 -1.14 -10.75 -21.84
C VAL A 84 -1.30 -11.94 -20.90
N LYS A 85 -0.25 -12.24 -20.14
CA LYS A 85 -0.26 -13.37 -19.22
C LYS A 85 -1.17 -13.09 -18.03
N SER A 86 -1.69 -14.14 -17.43
CA SER A 86 -2.43 -14.01 -16.17
C SER A 86 -1.51 -13.42 -15.10
N LYS A 87 -2.08 -12.66 -14.17
CA LYS A 87 -1.32 -12.06 -13.08
C LYS A 87 -2.19 -11.82 -11.88
N ARG A 88 -1.55 -11.70 -10.74
CA ARG A 88 -2.19 -11.32 -9.48
C ARG A 88 -1.57 -10.02 -9.00
N LEU A 89 -2.40 -9.08 -8.60
CA LEU A 89 -1.93 -7.79 -8.12
C LEU A 89 -2.63 -7.44 -6.82
N PRO A 90 -1.88 -6.91 -5.85
CA PRO A 90 -2.50 -6.37 -4.64
C PRO A 90 -3.24 -5.07 -4.98
N ARG A 91 -4.36 -4.86 -4.31
CA ARG A 91 -5.15 -3.64 -4.45
C ARG A 91 -5.53 -3.12 -3.08
N PHE A 92 -5.54 -1.81 -2.95
CA PHE A 92 -6.01 -1.14 -1.75
C PHE A 92 -7.28 -0.36 -2.05
N ARG A 93 -8.27 -0.53 -1.17
CA ARG A 93 -9.50 0.25 -1.22
C ARG A 93 -9.65 0.97 0.11
N CYS A 94 -9.66 2.31 0.08
CA CYS A 94 -9.79 3.08 1.31
C CYS A 94 -11.17 2.89 1.92
N GLY A 95 -11.20 2.90 3.25
CA GLY A 95 -12.44 2.88 3.99
C GLY A 95 -13.07 4.26 4.08
N LYS A 96 -14.29 4.29 4.62
CA LYS A 96 -15.07 5.53 4.73
C LYS A 96 -14.35 6.58 5.58
N ALA A 97 -13.80 6.17 6.71
CA ALA A 97 -13.14 7.11 7.63
C ALA A 97 -11.94 7.79 6.98
N LEU A 98 -11.08 7.02 6.33
CA LEU A 98 -9.93 7.57 5.62
C LEU A 98 -10.37 8.49 4.48
N ARG A 99 -11.32 8.04 3.69
CA ARG A 99 -11.82 8.83 2.57
C ARG A 99 -12.35 10.18 3.02
N LEU A 100 -13.16 10.19 4.08
CA LEU A 100 -13.73 11.43 4.60
C LEU A 100 -12.66 12.34 5.19
N ALA A 101 -11.68 11.77 5.89
CA ALA A 101 -10.59 12.56 6.45
C ALA A 101 -9.77 13.27 5.36
N VAL A 102 -9.49 12.58 4.26
CA VAL A 102 -8.77 13.18 3.14
C VAL A 102 -9.62 14.23 2.43
N LEU A 103 -10.92 13.96 2.25
CA LEU A 103 -11.83 14.92 1.60
C LEU A 103 -11.94 16.23 2.38
N LYS A 104 -11.87 16.18 3.71
CA LYS A 104 -11.95 17.39 4.55
C LYS A 104 -10.79 18.33 4.33
N THR A 105 -9.65 17.85 3.87
CA THR A 105 -8.48 18.72 3.66
C THR A 105 -8.59 19.52 2.36
N GLY A 106 -9.56 19.17 1.51
CA GLY A 106 -9.76 19.85 0.24
C GLY A 106 -8.71 19.49 -0.80
N PRO A 107 -8.86 20.02 -2.00
CA PRO A 107 -7.87 19.76 -3.06
C PRO A 107 -6.55 20.45 -2.72
N LYS A 108 -5.48 19.83 -3.12
CA LYS A 108 -4.13 20.36 -2.93
C LYS A 108 -3.39 20.46 -4.24
#